data_20babd737133b64505300afda56c661f
#
_entry.id   20babd737133b64505300afda56c661f
#
_cell.length_a   1.000
_cell.length_b   1.000
_cell.length_c   1.000
_cell.angle_alpha   90.00
_cell.angle_beta   90.00
_cell.angle_gamma   90.00
#
_symmetry.space_group_name_H-M   'P 1'
#
loop_
_entity.id
_entity.type
_entity.pdbx_description
1 polymer ?
#
loop_
_entity_poly.entity_id
_entity_poly.type
_entity_poly.pdbx_seq_one_letter_code
_entity_poly.pdbx_strand_id
1 'polypeptide(L)'
;MNLRRNSTLALAAALCLVAGSASAETARNFWKDLRPATQSAAENAGLPMIAANLPDHGETLSLNLGDKTVQLAGYALPVDRDGDLVYQFLLVPWNGACSHMPTPPLNQIVLVTPARPYKLSAAYQPVAVTGTLKPGIETSQLFILDGVSVIRSGYTMRKAEVVEVESVPDTVTLPANSPWTFLNKKN
;
A
#
# COMPACT_ATOMS: atom_id res chain seq x y z
N MET A 1 59.39 -54.35 -27.85
CA MET A 1 59.28 -53.70 -26.51
C MET A 1 58.26 -52.58 -26.62
N ASN A 2 56.97 -52.86 -26.27
CA ASN A 2 55.86 -51.99 -26.55
C ASN A 2 55.33 -51.39 -25.24
N LEU A 3 55.52 -50.09 -25.09
CA LEU A 3 54.98 -49.30 -24.00
C LEU A 3 53.49 -48.94 -24.32
N ARG A 4 52.58 -49.52 -23.61
CA ARG A 4 51.15 -49.10 -23.65
C ARG A 4 50.94 -47.99 -22.65
N ARG A 5 50.61 -46.77 -23.14
CA ARG A 5 50.17 -45.65 -22.37
C ARG A 5 48.67 -45.78 -22.18
N ASN A 6 48.26 -46.03 -20.96
CA ASN A 6 46.85 -45.95 -20.58
C ASN A 6 46.47 -44.49 -20.27
N SER A 7 45.67 -43.88 -21.11
CA SER A 7 45.09 -42.57 -20.88
C SER A 7 43.72 -42.77 -20.19
N THR A 8 43.64 -42.48 -18.92
CA THR A 8 42.37 -42.40 -18.17
C THR A 8 41.78 -41.04 -18.41
N LEU A 9 40.70 -40.98 -19.17
CA LEU A 9 39.84 -39.81 -19.28
C LEU A 9 39.07 -39.66 -17.97
N ALA A 10 39.35 -38.60 -17.21
CA ALA A 10 38.53 -38.16 -16.10
C ALA A 10 37.38 -37.28 -16.65
N LEU A 11 36.19 -37.81 -16.62
CA LEU A 11 34.94 -37.08 -16.97
C LEU A 11 34.52 -36.26 -15.76
N ALA A 12 34.85 -34.98 -15.74
CA ALA A 12 34.35 -34.05 -14.72
C ALA A 12 32.94 -33.63 -15.10
N ALA A 13 31.95 -34.21 -14.42
CA ALA A 13 30.57 -33.77 -14.51
C ALA A 13 30.41 -32.45 -13.71
N ALA A 14 30.35 -31.31 -14.40
CA ALA A 14 29.98 -30.03 -13.81
C ALA A 14 28.47 -30.01 -13.55
N LEU A 15 28.09 -30.20 -12.30
CA LEU A 15 26.71 -30.07 -11.83
C LEU A 15 26.40 -28.56 -11.67
N CYS A 16 25.82 -27.93 -12.68
CA CYS A 16 25.31 -26.58 -12.59
C CYS A 16 24.08 -26.59 -11.67
N LEU A 17 24.26 -26.19 -10.41
CA LEU A 17 23.14 -25.82 -9.53
C LEU A 17 22.55 -24.52 -10.08
N VAL A 18 21.47 -24.62 -10.82
CA VAL A 18 20.60 -23.49 -11.12
C VAL A 18 19.84 -23.19 -9.83
N ALA A 19 20.38 -22.27 -9.05
CA ALA A 19 19.63 -21.66 -7.94
C ALA A 19 18.48 -20.83 -8.56
N GLY A 20 17.33 -21.46 -8.71
CA GLY A 20 16.11 -20.76 -9.08
C GLY A 20 15.78 -19.77 -7.98
N SER A 21 16.02 -18.49 -8.23
CA SER A 21 15.49 -17.42 -7.40
C SER A 21 13.97 -17.50 -7.49
N ALA A 22 13.32 -18.11 -6.49
CA ALA A 22 11.90 -18.00 -6.33
C ALA A 22 11.59 -16.52 -6.03
N SER A 23 11.28 -15.75 -7.07
CA SER A 23 10.66 -14.44 -6.89
C SER A 23 9.34 -14.70 -6.19
N ALA A 24 9.26 -14.39 -4.91
CA ALA A 24 7.99 -14.36 -4.20
C ALA A 24 7.11 -13.38 -4.96
N GLU A 25 6.11 -13.88 -5.66
CA GLU A 25 5.13 -13.07 -6.36
C GLU A 25 4.40 -12.23 -5.31
N THR A 26 4.73 -10.96 -5.26
CA THR A 26 4.09 -10.02 -4.34
C THR A 26 2.66 -9.81 -4.81
N ALA A 27 1.72 -10.31 -4.05
CA ALA A 27 0.30 -10.16 -4.38
C ALA A 27 -0.06 -8.68 -4.39
N ARG A 28 -0.63 -8.21 -5.51
CA ARG A 28 -1.20 -6.87 -5.59
C ARG A 28 -2.48 -6.86 -4.74
N ASN A 29 -2.49 -5.99 -3.74
CA ASN A 29 -3.61 -5.83 -2.84
C ASN A 29 -4.40 -4.57 -3.16
N PHE A 30 -5.65 -4.56 -2.78
CA PHE A 30 -6.55 -3.44 -2.99
C PHE A 30 -7.00 -2.86 -1.64
N TRP A 31 -7.40 -1.62 -1.65
CA TRP A 31 -7.90 -0.93 -0.45
C TRP A 31 -9.04 -1.66 0.26
N LYS A 32 -9.90 -2.35 -0.52
CA LYS A 32 -10.97 -3.19 0.04
C LYS A 32 -10.44 -4.34 0.92
N ASP A 33 -9.22 -4.83 0.64
CA ASP A 33 -8.63 -5.96 1.36
C ASP A 33 -8.16 -5.56 2.78
N LEU A 34 -8.01 -4.25 3.03
CA LEU A 34 -7.70 -3.69 4.34
C LEU A 34 -8.94 -3.58 5.24
N ARG A 35 -10.13 -3.77 4.68
CA ARG A 35 -11.36 -3.77 5.45
C ARG A 35 -11.63 -5.13 6.07
N PRO A 36 -12.28 -5.21 7.24
CA PRO A 36 -12.74 -6.47 7.78
C PRO A 36 -13.66 -7.22 6.79
N ALA A 37 -13.57 -8.55 6.75
CA ALA A 37 -14.33 -9.38 5.82
C ALA A 37 -15.86 -9.16 5.91
N THR A 38 -16.37 -8.83 7.08
CA THR A 38 -17.79 -8.51 7.30
C THR A 38 -18.25 -7.25 6.57
N GLN A 39 -17.38 -6.24 6.45
CA GLN A 39 -17.68 -5.02 5.68
C GLN A 39 -17.70 -5.28 4.18
N SER A 40 -16.71 -6.00 3.68
CA SER A 40 -16.62 -6.35 2.26
C SER A 40 -17.80 -7.21 1.81
N ALA A 41 -18.28 -8.11 2.66
CA ALA A 41 -19.43 -8.97 2.36
C ALA A 41 -20.75 -8.16 2.29
N ALA A 42 -20.95 -7.20 3.18
CA ALA A 42 -22.16 -6.35 3.20
C ALA A 42 -22.22 -5.42 1.97
N GLU A 43 -21.11 -4.83 1.57
CA GLU A 43 -21.04 -3.98 0.38
C GLU A 43 -21.30 -4.79 -0.91
N ASN A 44 -20.73 -5.98 -1.02
CA ASN A 44 -20.93 -6.86 -2.18
C ASN A 44 -22.36 -7.43 -2.28
N ALA A 45 -23.07 -7.54 -1.16
CA ALA A 45 -24.44 -8.02 -1.12
C ALA A 45 -25.48 -6.95 -1.51
N GLY A 46 -25.07 -5.69 -1.73
CA GLY A 46 -25.99 -4.60 -2.07
C GLY A 46 -27.04 -4.33 -0.99
N LEU A 47 -26.77 -4.75 0.24
CA LEU A 47 -27.70 -4.55 1.35
C LEU A 47 -27.81 -3.04 1.64
N PRO A 48 -29.06 -2.51 1.77
CA PRO A 48 -29.22 -1.14 2.18
C PRO A 48 -28.50 -0.97 3.53
N MET A 49 -27.61 0.01 3.61
CA MET A 49 -26.95 0.36 4.86
C MET A 49 -28.00 0.75 5.91
N ILE A 50 -28.53 -0.24 6.61
CA ILE A 50 -29.18 -0.01 7.91
C ILE A 50 -28.02 0.23 8.89
N ALA A 51 -27.21 1.21 8.55
CA ALA A 51 -25.91 1.45 9.16
C ALA A 51 -26.00 2.38 10.38
N ALA A 52 -27.19 2.76 10.80
CA ALA A 52 -27.35 3.69 11.92
C ALA A 52 -26.97 3.09 13.29
N ASN A 53 -26.77 1.77 13.37
CA ASN A 53 -26.44 1.09 14.64
C ASN A 53 -25.30 0.03 14.51
N LEU A 54 -24.61 -0.01 13.39
CA LEU A 54 -23.41 -0.83 13.31
C LEU A 54 -22.23 -0.07 13.92
N PRO A 55 -21.38 -0.75 14.73
CA PRO A 55 -20.17 -0.12 15.25
C PRO A 55 -19.36 0.46 14.09
N ASP A 56 -18.66 1.57 14.34
CA ASP A 56 -17.85 2.27 13.34
C ASP A 56 -16.78 1.31 12.78
N HIS A 57 -17.14 0.62 11.71
CA HIS A 57 -16.31 -0.38 11.08
C HIS A 57 -15.02 0.21 10.45
N GLY A 58 -14.97 1.52 10.31
CA GLY A 58 -13.79 2.24 9.84
C GLY A 58 -12.62 2.18 10.83
N GLU A 59 -12.87 1.92 12.10
CA GLU A 59 -11.84 1.76 13.13
C GLU A 59 -11.37 0.31 13.31
N THR A 60 -12.11 -0.66 12.80
CA THR A 60 -11.72 -2.07 12.87
C THR A 60 -10.70 -2.39 11.78
N LEU A 61 -9.56 -2.95 12.18
CA LEU A 61 -8.48 -3.34 11.28
C LEU A 61 -8.65 -4.78 10.80
N SER A 62 -8.33 -5.04 9.54
CA SER A 62 -8.19 -6.40 9.03
C SER A 62 -6.83 -6.96 9.43
N LEU A 63 -6.81 -8.12 10.07
CA LEU A 63 -5.58 -8.84 10.41
C LEU A 63 -5.13 -9.80 9.31
N ASN A 64 -5.93 -9.98 8.26
CA ASN A 64 -5.68 -10.96 7.20
C ASN A 64 -4.38 -10.71 6.43
N LEU A 65 -3.98 -9.44 6.32
CA LEU A 65 -2.76 -9.00 5.63
C LEU A 65 -1.62 -8.66 6.60
N GLY A 66 -1.85 -8.84 7.91
CA GLY A 66 -0.85 -8.55 8.93
C GLY A 66 0.42 -9.38 8.72
N ASP A 67 1.58 -8.72 8.83
CA ASP A 67 2.92 -9.29 8.64
C ASP A 67 3.18 -9.93 7.26
N LYS A 68 2.30 -9.68 6.28
CA LYS A 68 2.51 -10.10 4.89
C LYS A 68 3.15 -8.99 4.08
N THR A 69 3.98 -9.39 3.11
CA THR A 69 4.47 -8.48 2.08
C THR A 69 3.36 -8.24 1.06
N VAL A 70 2.95 -6.99 0.94
CA VAL A 70 1.86 -6.56 0.06
C VAL A 70 2.34 -5.44 -0.85
N GLN A 71 1.69 -5.30 -1.99
CA GLN A 71 1.83 -4.12 -2.84
C GLN A 71 0.49 -3.38 -2.87
N LEU A 72 0.52 -2.11 -2.50
CA LEU A 72 -0.66 -1.25 -2.45
C LEU A 72 -0.39 0.04 -3.23
N ALA A 73 -1.27 0.38 -4.15
CA ALA A 73 -1.22 1.66 -4.86
C ALA A 73 -2.12 2.69 -4.19
N GLY A 74 -1.67 3.94 -4.17
CA GLY A 74 -2.40 5.03 -3.54
C GLY A 74 -1.75 6.38 -3.81
N TYR A 75 -2.19 7.39 -3.09
CA TYR A 75 -1.68 8.74 -3.18
C TYR A 75 -0.81 9.06 -1.97
N ALA A 76 0.39 9.58 -2.21
CA ALA A 76 1.34 9.91 -1.15
C ALA A 76 1.10 11.32 -0.59
N LEU A 77 0.81 11.40 0.71
CA LEU A 77 0.65 12.66 1.44
C LEU A 77 1.78 12.78 2.45
N PRO A 78 2.79 13.68 2.22
CA PRO A 78 3.96 13.79 3.07
C PRO A 78 3.62 14.15 4.52
N VAL A 79 4.27 13.47 5.46
CA VAL A 79 4.20 13.74 6.90
C VAL A 79 5.52 14.30 7.40
N ASP A 80 6.62 13.66 7.01
CA ASP A 80 7.98 14.08 7.35
C ASP A 80 8.78 14.23 6.06
N ARG A 81 9.31 15.46 5.83
CA ARG A 81 10.06 15.80 4.61
C ARG A 81 11.10 16.87 4.85
N ASP A 82 12.14 16.83 4.05
CA ASP A 82 13.11 17.89 3.90
C ASP A 82 13.23 18.25 2.40
N GLY A 83 12.71 19.41 2.03
CA GLY A 83 12.53 19.78 0.63
C GLY A 83 11.66 18.79 -0.13
N ASP A 84 12.21 18.20 -1.20
CA ASP A 84 11.55 17.17 -2.03
C ASP A 84 11.70 15.75 -1.47
N LEU A 85 12.59 15.55 -0.49
CA LEU A 85 12.85 14.24 0.10
C LEU A 85 11.86 13.95 1.21
N VAL A 86 11.15 12.85 1.08
CA VAL A 86 10.13 12.41 2.02
C VAL A 86 10.64 11.19 2.78
N TYR A 87 10.62 11.29 4.10
CA TYR A 87 11.03 10.25 5.04
C TYR A 87 9.83 9.45 5.55
N GLN A 88 8.66 10.10 5.65
CA GLN A 88 7.39 9.45 5.97
C GLN A 88 6.24 10.12 5.22
N PHE A 89 5.26 9.32 4.82
CA PHE A 89 4.03 9.81 4.22
C PHE A 89 2.84 8.92 4.57
N LEU A 90 1.64 9.47 4.52
CA LEU A 90 0.41 8.70 4.52
C LEU A 90 0.11 8.26 3.09
N LEU A 91 -0.10 6.97 2.90
CA LEU A 91 -0.70 6.43 1.69
C LEU A 91 -2.21 6.43 1.88
N VAL A 92 -2.91 7.08 0.96
CA VAL A 92 -4.38 7.26 1.02
C VAL A 92 -5.04 6.80 -0.28
N PRO A 93 -6.32 6.37 -0.24
CA PRO A 93 -6.97 5.75 -1.39
C PRO A 93 -7.44 6.72 -2.48
N TRP A 94 -7.57 8.01 -2.19
CA TRP A 94 -7.99 9.02 -3.17
C TRP A 94 -7.20 10.31 -3.06
N ASN A 95 -7.10 11.00 -4.15
CA ASN A 95 -6.44 12.30 -4.24
C ASN A 95 -7.18 13.35 -3.40
N GLY A 96 -6.45 14.19 -2.70
CA GLY A 96 -7.00 15.25 -1.86
C GLY A 96 -7.50 14.79 -0.48
N ALA A 97 -7.40 13.49 -0.15
CA ALA A 97 -7.77 12.98 1.17
C ALA A 97 -7.08 13.75 2.30
N CYS A 98 -7.78 14.01 3.39
CA CYS A 98 -7.29 14.74 4.57
C CYS A 98 -7.00 16.25 4.35
N SER A 99 -7.19 16.78 3.15
CA SER A 99 -6.99 18.21 2.86
C SER A 99 -8.25 18.84 2.25
N HIS A 100 -8.60 18.42 1.03
CA HIS A 100 -9.73 18.97 0.28
C HIS A 100 -10.90 18.00 0.20
N MET A 101 -10.64 16.74 0.50
CA MET A 101 -11.61 15.66 0.51
C MET A 101 -11.73 15.09 1.92
N PRO A 102 -12.82 14.41 2.23
CA PRO A 102 -12.99 13.77 3.53
C PRO A 102 -11.80 12.88 3.89
N THR A 103 -11.48 12.85 5.18
CA THR A 103 -10.47 11.93 5.71
C THR A 103 -10.96 10.49 5.52
N PRO A 104 -10.15 9.60 4.94
CA PRO A 104 -10.49 8.18 4.88
C PRO A 104 -10.66 7.59 6.29
N PRO A 105 -11.45 6.52 6.43
CA PRO A 105 -11.49 5.78 7.68
C PRO A 105 -10.10 5.25 8.04
N LEU A 106 -9.86 5.05 9.31
CA LEU A 106 -8.59 4.61 9.88
C LEU A 106 -8.01 3.38 9.16
N ASN A 107 -8.86 2.40 8.84
CA ASN A 107 -8.49 1.18 8.12
C ASN A 107 -8.20 1.38 6.61
N GLN A 108 -8.24 2.61 6.13
CA GLN A 108 -7.93 3.01 4.76
C GLN A 108 -6.76 4.01 4.71
N ILE A 109 -5.96 4.08 5.77
CA ILE A 109 -4.77 4.93 5.83
C ILE A 109 -3.58 4.09 6.28
N VAL A 110 -2.50 4.13 5.52
CA VAL A 110 -1.24 3.45 5.82
C VAL A 110 -0.12 4.46 6.02
N LEU A 111 0.54 4.45 7.18
CA LEU A 111 1.75 5.23 7.40
C LEU A 111 2.95 4.49 6.79
N VAL A 112 3.60 5.10 5.83
CA VAL A 112 4.71 4.52 5.09
C VAL A 112 6.02 5.19 5.47
N THR A 113 7.02 4.38 5.81
CA THR A 113 8.42 4.80 5.93
C THR A 113 9.20 4.11 4.81
N PRO A 114 9.62 4.83 3.77
CA PRO A 114 10.41 4.27 2.68
C PRO A 114 11.73 3.66 3.16
N ALA A 115 12.25 2.69 2.44
CA ALA A 115 13.58 2.11 2.71
C ALA A 115 14.71 3.12 2.54
N ARG A 116 14.51 4.12 1.67
CA ARG A 116 15.37 5.29 1.44
C ARG A 116 14.48 6.50 1.26
N PRO A 117 14.94 7.72 1.62
CA PRO A 117 14.18 8.92 1.36
C PRO A 117 13.70 8.96 -0.09
N TYR A 118 12.41 9.18 -0.29
CA TYR A 118 11.77 9.15 -1.60
C TYR A 118 11.55 10.58 -2.10
N LYS A 119 11.94 10.84 -3.35
CA LYS A 119 11.71 12.15 -3.95
C LYS A 119 10.28 12.22 -4.46
N LEU A 120 9.46 13.07 -3.83
CA LEU A 120 8.10 13.38 -4.25
C LEU A 120 8.10 14.66 -5.09
N SER A 121 7.52 14.58 -6.29
CA SER A 121 7.37 15.74 -7.19
C SER A 121 6.23 16.65 -6.76
N ALA A 122 5.19 16.10 -6.14
CA ALA A 122 4.03 16.84 -5.64
C ALA A 122 3.34 16.07 -4.49
N ALA A 123 2.57 16.78 -3.67
CA ALA A 123 1.62 16.15 -2.76
C ALA A 123 0.58 15.36 -3.58
N TYR A 124 0.16 14.23 -3.04
CA TYR A 124 -0.77 13.29 -3.72
C TYR A 124 -0.24 12.70 -5.03
N GLN A 125 1.08 12.63 -5.20
CA GLN A 125 1.65 11.86 -6.30
C GLN A 125 1.19 10.39 -6.19
N PRO A 126 0.68 9.79 -7.28
CA PRO A 126 0.29 8.38 -7.27
C PRO A 126 1.53 7.49 -7.20
N VAL A 127 1.53 6.56 -6.23
CA VAL A 127 2.64 5.65 -5.98
C VAL A 127 2.14 4.24 -5.71
N ALA A 128 2.96 3.24 -6.05
CA ALA A 128 2.82 1.88 -5.58
C ALA A 128 3.87 1.62 -4.49
N VAL A 129 3.42 1.10 -3.37
CA VAL A 129 4.24 0.82 -2.20
C VAL A 129 4.27 -0.68 -1.95
N THR A 130 5.48 -1.24 -1.84
CA THR A 130 5.68 -2.66 -1.54
C THR A 130 6.41 -2.80 -0.22
N GLY A 131 5.85 -3.57 0.70
CA GLY A 131 6.46 -3.79 2.01
C GLY A 131 5.60 -4.66 2.92
N THR A 132 6.09 -4.90 4.14
CA THR A 132 5.35 -5.65 5.15
C THR A 132 4.32 -4.75 5.81
N LEU A 133 3.04 -5.10 5.67
CA LEU A 133 1.94 -4.39 6.29
C LEU A 133 1.79 -4.82 7.75
N LYS A 134 1.75 -3.85 8.66
CA LYS A 134 1.52 -4.11 10.09
C LYS A 134 0.27 -3.36 10.55
N PRO A 135 -0.73 -4.07 11.07
CA PRO A 135 -1.86 -3.42 11.72
C PRO A 135 -1.40 -2.76 13.03
N GLY A 136 -1.89 -1.57 13.28
CA GLY A 136 -1.55 -0.78 14.46
C GLY A 136 -1.90 0.68 14.23
N ILE A 137 -2.48 1.32 15.24
CA ILE A 137 -2.89 2.71 15.15
C ILE A 137 -1.69 3.61 15.43
N GLU A 138 -1.39 4.46 14.46
CA GLU A 138 -0.37 5.50 14.57
C GLU A 138 -1.00 6.87 14.36
N THR A 139 -0.41 7.89 14.97
CA THR A 139 -0.90 9.27 14.88
C THR A 139 0.18 10.13 14.22
N SER A 140 -0.21 10.86 13.18
CA SER A 140 0.65 11.75 12.43
C SER A 140 0.11 13.18 12.45
N GLN A 141 1.00 14.15 12.46
CA GLN A 141 0.66 15.56 12.28
C GLN A 141 0.90 15.96 10.83
N LEU A 142 -0.12 16.53 10.21
CA LEU A 142 -0.02 17.11 8.87
C LEU A 142 -0.04 18.62 8.96
N PHE A 143 0.95 19.25 8.36
CA PHE A 143 0.95 20.69 8.15
C PHE A 143 0.18 21.01 6.88
N ILE A 144 -1.03 21.52 7.03
CA ILE A 144 -1.92 21.93 5.94
C ILE A 144 -2.02 23.46 5.91
N LEU A 145 -2.60 24.01 4.84
CA LEU A 145 -2.69 25.46 4.65
C LEU A 145 -3.36 26.19 5.83
N ASP A 146 -4.35 25.53 6.47
CA ASP A 146 -5.14 26.11 7.55
C ASP A 146 -4.63 25.71 8.95
N GLY A 147 -3.42 25.15 9.07
CA GLY A 147 -2.81 24.80 10.35
C GLY A 147 -2.27 23.37 10.43
N VAL A 148 -2.44 22.73 11.58
CA VAL A 148 -2.01 21.36 11.84
C VAL A 148 -3.21 20.46 11.99
N SER A 149 -3.28 19.40 11.18
CA SER A 149 -4.27 18.35 11.30
C SER A 149 -3.65 17.10 11.91
N VAL A 150 -4.38 16.43 12.79
CA VAL A 150 -3.97 15.17 13.41
C VAL A 150 -4.70 14.03 12.71
N ILE A 151 -3.94 13.17 12.05
CA ILE A 151 -4.49 12.05 11.29
C ILE A 151 -4.05 10.73 11.94
N ARG A 152 -4.99 9.81 12.07
CA ARG A 152 -4.74 8.45 12.56
C ARG A 152 -4.69 7.50 11.38
N SER A 153 -3.66 6.65 11.33
CA SER A 153 -3.54 5.54 10.37
C SER A 153 -3.74 4.21 11.08
N GLY A 154 -4.37 3.26 10.43
CA GLY A 154 -4.62 1.92 10.98
C GLY A 154 -3.52 0.92 10.67
N TYR A 155 -2.66 1.25 9.74
CA TYR A 155 -1.58 0.36 9.31
C TYR A 155 -0.27 1.13 9.17
N THR A 156 0.83 0.39 9.33
CA THR A 156 2.18 0.89 9.05
C THR A 156 2.89 -0.01 8.05
N MET A 157 3.76 0.58 7.25
CA MET A 157 4.66 -0.12 6.34
C MET A 157 6.04 0.52 6.43
N ARG A 158 6.99 -0.19 7.04
CA ARG A 158 8.35 0.31 7.26
C ARG A 158 9.32 -0.32 6.27
N LYS A 159 10.37 0.44 5.89
CA LYS A 159 11.38 0.01 4.89
C LYS A 159 10.73 -0.40 3.57
N ALA A 160 9.71 0.34 3.18
CA ALA A 160 8.93 0.06 1.98
C ALA A 160 9.66 0.49 0.71
N GLU A 161 9.48 -0.28 -0.36
CA GLU A 161 9.85 0.15 -1.70
C GLU A 161 8.73 1.01 -2.26
N VAL A 162 9.10 2.16 -2.84
CA VAL A 162 8.15 3.13 -3.39
C VAL A 162 8.46 3.38 -4.84
N VAL A 163 7.47 3.23 -5.71
CA VAL A 163 7.58 3.45 -7.15
C VAL A 163 6.46 4.37 -7.59
N GLU A 164 6.78 5.35 -8.43
CA GLU A 164 5.77 6.19 -9.08
C GLU A 164 4.93 5.36 -10.06
N VAL A 165 3.62 5.64 -10.10
CA VAL A 165 2.69 5.03 -11.05
C VAL A 165 1.88 6.12 -11.76
N GLU A 166 1.44 5.87 -12.98
CA GLU A 166 0.65 6.85 -13.75
C GLU A 166 -0.74 7.05 -13.16
N SER A 167 -1.31 5.99 -12.57
CA SER A 167 -2.64 6.03 -11.97
C SER A 167 -2.78 5.00 -10.87
N VAL A 168 -3.70 5.25 -9.94
CA VAL A 168 -4.08 4.29 -8.90
C VAL A 168 -5.22 3.42 -9.46
N PRO A 169 -5.01 2.11 -9.67
CA PRO A 169 -5.96 1.25 -10.36
C PRO A 169 -7.25 0.96 -9.58
N ASP A 170 -7.27 1.22 -8.29
CA ASP A 170 -8.41 0.96 -7.42
C ASP A 170 -8.70 2.18 -6.54
N THR A 171 -9.12 3.26 -7.18
CA THR A 171 -9.69 4.39 -6.45
C THR A 171 -10.98 3.91 -5.80
N VAL A 172 -11.03 3.91 -4.46
CA VAL A 172 -12.27 3.70 -3.74
C VAL A 172 -13.27 4.69 -4.28
N THR A 173 -14.30 4.19 -4.95
CA THR A 173 -15.40 5.04 -5.43
C THR A 173 -16.04 5.65 -4.21
N LEU A 174 -16.07 6.98 -4.13
CA LEU A 174 -16.78 7.67 -3.05
C LEU A 174 -18.23 7.13 -3.01
N PRO A 175 -18.81 6.92 -1.82
CA PRO A 175 -20.20 6.51 -1.71
C PRO A 175 -21.09 7.38 -2.59
N ALA A 176 -22.05 6.78 -3.30
CA ALA A 176 -22.95 7.50 -4.22
C ALA A 176 -23.64 8.71 -3.58
N ASN A 177 -23.79 8.70 -2.27
CA ASN A 177 -24.38 9.77 -1.46
C ASN A 177 -23.37 10.77 -0.90
N SER A 178 -22.08 10.64 -1.27
CA SER A 178 -21.09 11.64 -0.86
C SER A 178 -21.42 12.99 -1.52
N PRO A 179 -21.42 14.11 -0.77
CA PRO A 179 -21.58 15.44 -1.35
C PRO A 179 -20.52 15.78 -2.41
N TRP A 180 -19.47 14.96 -2.52
CA TRP A 180 -18.32 15.13 -3.42
C TRP A 180 -18.39 14.27 -4.69
N THR A 181 -19.48 13.54 -4.95
CA THR A 181 -19.64 12.69 -6.17
C THR A 181 -19.57 13.48 -7.47
N PHE A 182 -19.80 14.79 -7.43
CA PHE A 182 -19.65 15.66 -8.60
C PHE A 182 -18.21 15.76 -9.12
N LEU A 183 -17.20 15.50 -8.28
CA LEU A 183 -15.79 15.54 -8.65
C LEU A 183 -15.37 14.33 -9.51
N ASN A 184 -16.13 13.24 -9.49
CA ASN A 184 -15.87 12.05 -10.29
C ASN A 184 -16.54 12.06 -11.68
N LYS A 185 -17.28 13.09 -12.03
CA LYS A 185 -17.81 13.25 -13.39
C LYS A 185 -16.64 13.61 -14.33
N LYS A 186 -16.10 12.60 -15.00
CA LYS A 186 -15.28 12.83 -16.21
C LYS A 186 -16.17 13.49 -17.27
N ASN A 187 -15.76 14.66 -17.72
CA ASN A 187 -16.25 15.22 -18.96
C ASN A 187 -15.84 14.35 -20.14
#